data_02a9a140952f69fe1ce8d027870bda05
#
_entry.id   02a9a140952f69fe1ce8d027870bda05
#
_cell.length_a   1.000
_cell.length_b   1.000
_cell.length_c   1.000
_cell.angle_alpha   90.00
_cell.angle_beta   90.00
_cell.angle_gamma   90.00
#
_symmetry.space_group_name_H-M   'P 1'
#
loop_
_entity.id
_entity.type
_entity.pdbx_description
1 polymer ?
#
loop_
_entity_poly.entity_id
_entity_poly.type
_entity_poly.pdbx_seq_one_letter_code
_entity_poly.pdbx_strand_id
1 'polypeptide(L)'
;MQDKDFVSYEYKTVNVKTKDQTKAMDMYEAFGWEITGTTPTVVGDVTISLKRDRKQKHKQELTKLERQAEDTFEAINRLQQSKTMGANIFAYIFGVFATLVLGGGMCLVMLIENSIPALIGGIVLGIIGLALCGINYFIYKKIVAKRIKQVLPVIDQTEEKLANILEKGNDLLCADLI
;
A
#
# COMPACT_ATOMS: atom_id res chain seq x y z
N MET A 1 -6.75 -3.72 54.52
CA MET A 1 -6.34 -2.88 53.38
C MET A 1 -5.98 -3.85 52.27
N GLN A 2 -6.83 -4.01 51.23
CA GLN A 2 -6.49 -4.84 50.07
C GLN A 2 -5.46 -4.05 49.28
N ASP A 3 -4.23 -4.57 49.19
CA ASP A 3 -3.24 -4.09 48.22
C ASP A 3 -3.87 -4.19 46.81
N LYS A 4 -4.22 -3.05 46.25
CA LYS A 4 -4.54 -2.98 44.83
C LYS A 4 -3.25 -3.25 44.09
N ASP A 5 -3.14 -4.46 43.51
CA ASP A 5 -2.04 -4.77 42.59
C ASP A 5 -2.08 -3.72 41.47
N PHE A 6 -1.12 -2.81 41.51
CA PHE A 6 -0.98 -1.77 40.49
C PHE A 6 -0.39 -2.40 39.23
N VAL A 7 -1.21 -2.59 38.22
CA VAL A 7 -0.81 -3.04 36.89
C VAL A 7 -0.33 -1.81 36.09
N SER A 8 0.94 -1.79 35.75
CA SER A 8 1.52 -0.75 34.92
C SER A 8 1.41 -1.13 33.45
N TYR A 9 0.72 -0.31 32.68
CA TYR A 9 0.53 -0.53 31.24
C TYR A 9 1.51 0.30 30.39
N GLU A 10 1.88 -0.28 29.25
CA GLU A 10 2.56 0.39 28.15
C GLU A 10 1.52 0.71 27.06
N TYR A 11 1.61 1.88 26.45
CA TYR A 11 0.68 2.34 25.44
C TYR A 11 1.40 2.58 24.12
N LYS A 12 0.76 2.20 23.03
CA LYS A 12 1.26 2.41 21.65
C LYS A 12 0.13 2.88 20.77
N THR A 13 0.41 3.81 19.88
CA THR A 13 -0.54 4.29 18.88
C THR A 13 0.05 4.08 17.50
N VAL A 14 -0.71 3.46 16.60
CA VAL A 14 -0.26 3.09 15.27
C VAL A 14 -1.26 3.56 14.23
N ASN A 15 -0.76 4.15 13.14
CA ASN A 15 -1.58 4.56 12.01
C ASN A 15 -1.44 3.53 10.89
N VAL A 16 -2.56 2.96 10.45
CA VAL A 16 -2.62 1.97 9.37
C VAL A 16 -3.72 2.35 8.38
N LYS A 17 -3.59 1.87 7.15
CA LYS A 17 -4.66 2.04 6.16
C LYS A 17 -5.89 1.22 6.57
N THR A 18 -7.08 1.79 6.36
CA THR A 18 -8.35 1.13 6.69
C THR A 18 -8.44 -0.30 6.16
N LYS A 19 -7.93 -0.55 4.96
CA LYS A 19 -7.92 -1.90 4.35
C LYS A 19 -7.05 -2.92 5.08
N ASP A 20 -6.02 -2.46 5.79
CA ASP A 20 -5.02 -3.28 6.47
C ASP A 20 -5.26 -3.32 7.99
N GLN A 21 -6.34 -2.67 8.47
CA GLN A 21 -6.67 -2.51 9.88
C GLN A 21 -6.75 -3.85 10.61
N THR A 22 -7.56 -4.78 10.12
CA THR A 22 -7.77 -6.09 10.79
C THR A 22 -6.46 -6.87 10.89
N LYS A 23 -5.69 -6.94 9.79
CA LYS A 23 -4.39 -7.62 9.78
C LYS A 23 -3.40 -6.99 10.78
N ALA A 24 -3.42 -5.67 10.92
CA ALA A 24 -2.58 -4.98 11.89
C ALA A 24 -3.02 -5.27 13.33
N MET A 25 -4.33 -5.33 13.60
CA MET A 25 -4.87 -5.68 14.90
C MET A 25 -4.45 -7.08 15.32
N ASP A 26 -4.67 -8.08 14.45
CA ASP A 26 -4.26 -9.48 14.66
C ASP A 26 -2.75 -9.60 14.90
N MET A 27 -1.95 -8.82 14.16
CA MET A 27 -0.50 -8.78 14.33
C MET A 27 -0.10 -8.31 15.74
N TYR A 28 -0.70 -7.22 16.24
CA TYR A 28 -0.36 -6.71 17.57
C TYR A 28 -0.89 -7.60 18.70
N GLU A 29 -2.05 -8.21 18.53
CA GLU A 29 -2.61 -9.18 19.50
C GLU A 29 -1.67 -10.38 19.68
N ALA A 30 -1.02 -10.86 18.62
CA ALA A 30 -0.03 -11.94 18.70
C ALA A 30 1.20 -11.60 19.56
N PHE A 31 1.42 -10.33 19.90
CA PHE A 31 2.49 -9.85 20.80
C PHE A 31 1.97 -9.37 22.16
N GLY A 32 0.72 -9.71 22.50
CA GLY A 32 0.12 -9.39 23.80
C GLY A 32 -0.37 -7.94 23.92
N TRP A 33 -0.60 -7.26 22.80
CA TRP A 33 -1.23 -5.96 22.82
C TRP A 33 -2.76 -6.10 22.83
N GLU A 34 -3.42 -5.38 23.73
CA GLU A 34 -4.87 -5.22 23.74
C GLU A 34 -5.28 -3.95 22.99
N ILE A 35 -6.29 -4.05 22.15
CA ILE A 35 -6.84 -2.91 21.42
C ILE A 35 -7.75 -2.13 22.35
N THR A 36 -7.42 -0.85 22.58
CA THR A 36 -8.22 0.03 23.46
C THR A 36 -9.19 0.91 22.68
N GLY A 37 -8.90 1.15 21.40
CA GLY A 37 -9.77 1.95 20.55
C GLY A 37 -9.23 2.11 19.14
N THR A 38 -10.14 2.43 18.23
CA THR A 38 -9.83 2.74 16.84
C THR A 38 -10.51 4.04 16.45
N THR A 39 -9.75 4.96 15.87
CA THR A 39 -10.26 6.27 15.44
C THR A 39 -9.97 6.45 13.95
N PRO A 40 -11.00 6.64 13.10
CA PRO A 40 -10.79 6.92 11.69
C PRO A 40 -10.15 8.29 11.50
N THR A 41 -9.18 8.38 10.60
CA THR A 41 -8.50 9.63 10.20
C THR A 41 -9.05 10.11 8.86
N VAL A 42 -8.96 11.42 8.60
CA VAL A 42 -9.58 12.09 7.44
C VAL A 42 -9.10 11.56 6.07
N VAL A 43 -7.98 10.88 6.00
CA VAL A 43 -7.32 10.46 4.73
C VAL A 43 -7.52 8.97 4.41
N GLY A 44 -8.46 8.28 5.05
CA GLY A 44 -8.69 6.83 4.82
C GLY A 44 -7.70 5.94 5.57
N ASP A 45 -7.01 6.48 6.57
CA ASP A 45 -6.20 5.76 7.53
C ASP A 45 -6.97 5.63 8.85
N VAL A 46 -6.58 4.66 9.67
CA VAL A 46 -7.15 4.40 11.00
C VAL A 46 -6.03 4.43 12.01
N THR A 47 -6.25 5.16 13.10
CA THR A 47 -5.39 5.16 14.26
C THR A 47 -5.86 4.08 15.23
N ILE A 48 -4.99 3.13 15.56
CA ILE A 48 -5.23 2.06 16.51
C ILE A 48 -4.49 2.40 17.80
N SER A 49 -5.21 2.44 18.93
CA SER A 49 -4.64 2.63 20.26
C SER A 49 -4.52 1.28 20.93
N LEU A 50 -3.35 0.99 21.46
CA LEU A 50 -2.96 -0.30 22.00
C LEU A 50 -2.44 -0.11 23.43
N LYS A 51 -2.68 -1.09 24.30
CA LYS A 51 -2.07 -1.18 25.64
C LYS A 51 -1.53 -2.59 25.86
N ARG A 52 -0.48 -2.73 26.65
CA ARG A 52 0.13 -4.00 27.02
C ARG A 52 0.65 -3.95 28.45
N ASP A 53 0.62 -5.07 29.17
CA ASP A 53 1.23 -5.15 30.51
C ASP A 53 2.76 -5.00 30.40
N ARG A 54 3.30 -4.15 31.27
CA ARG A 54 4.73 -3.86 31.34
C ARG A 54 5.56 -4.97 31.97
N LYS A 55 4.92 -5.83 32.76
CA LYS A 55 5.56 -6.92 33.54
C LYS A 55 5.70 -8.22 32.75
N GLN A 56 5.54 -8.21 31.42
CA GLN A 56 5.74 -9.41 30.59
C GLN A 56 7.15 -9.97 30.76
N LYS A 57 7.28 -11.29 30.98
CA LYS A 57 8.58 -11.98 31.08
C LYS A 57 9.27 -11.80 29.73
N HIS A 58 9.55 -12.40 28.88
CA HIS A 58 10.29 -12.33 27.60
C HIS A 58 10.13 -11.02 26.76
N LYS A 59 9.95 -9.86 27.42
CA LYS A 59 9.68 -8.57 26.75
C LYS A 59 10.68 -8.20 25.65
N GLN A 60 11.97 -8.50 25.86
CA GLN A 60 13.01 -8.13 24.87
C GLN A 60 12.88 -8.96 23.59
N GLU A 61 12.60 -10.25 23.71
CA GLU A 61 12.42 -11.15 22.57
C GLU A 61 11.12 -10.82 21.83
N LEU A 62 10.02 -10.60 22.58
CA LEU A 62 8.75 -10.15 22.01
C LEU A 62 8.89 -8.84 21.25
N THR A 63 9.59 -7.85 21.80
CA THR A 63 9.81 -6.57 21.13
C THR A 63 10.66 -6.73 19.85
N LYS A 64 11.61 -7.66 19.86
CA LYS A 64 12.41 -7.95 18.66
C LYS A 64 11.57 -8.59 17.57
N LEU A 65 10.73 -9.57 17.91
CA LEU A 65 9.82 -10.22 16.97
C LEU A 65 8.74 -9.25 16.47
N GLU A 66 8.20 -8.40 17.36
CA GLU A 66 7.25 -7.34 17.02
C GLU A 66 7.82 -6.40 15.94
N ARG A 67 9.06 -5.93 16.10
CA ARG A 67 9.72 -5.10 15.06
C ARG A 67 9.92 -5.85 13.75
N GLN A 68 10.31 -7.11 13.80
CA GLN A 68 10.43 -7.93 12.59
C GLN A 68 9.08 -8.13 11.90
N ALA A 69 7.99 -8.29 12.67
CA ALA A 69 6.64 -8.36 12.12
C ALA A 69 6.21 -7.04 11.49
N GLU A 70 6.47 -5.91 12.14
CA GLU A 70 6.20 -4.57 11.60
C GLU A 70 6.95 -4.33 10.28
N ASP A 71 8.25 -4.61 10.25
CA ASP A 71 9.07 -4.47 9.04
C ASP A 71 8.56 -5.38 7.90
N THR A 72 8.16 -6.61 8.23
CA THR A 72 7.63 -7.57 7.26
C THR A 72 6.25 -7.13 6.75
N PHE A 73 5.39 -6.64 7.63
CA PHE A 73 4.07 -6.11 7.28
C PHE A 73 4.18 -4.87 6.38
N GLU A 74 5.11 -3.97 6.69
CA GLU A 74 5.39 -2.81 5.84
C GLU A 74 5.95 -3.23 4.48
N ALA A 75 6.82 -4.25 4.43
CA ALA A 75 7.34 -4.80 3.18
C ALA A 75 6.20 -5.38 2.30
N ILE A 76 5.25 -6.11 2.89
CA ILE A 76 4.04 -6.59 2.18
C ILE A 76 3.26 -5.41 1.59
N ASN A 77 3.02 -4.37 2.37
CA ASN A 77 2.30 -3.18 1.93
C ASN A 77 3.02 -2.44 0.79
N ARG A 78 4.34 -2.31 0.87
CA ARG A 78 5.17 -1.75 -0.21
C ARG A 78 5.12 -2.61 -1.48
N LEU A 79 5.19 -3.92 -1.36
CA LEU A 79 5.06 -4.86 -2.49
C LEU A 79 3.68 -4.76 -3.14
N GLN A 80 2.61 -4.67 -2.34
CA GLN A 80 1.25 -4.49 -2.85
C GLN A 80 1.08 -3.17 -3.62
N GLN A 81 1.65 -2.08 -3.13
CA GLN A 81 1.65 -0.78 -3.84
C GLN A 81 2.47 -0.84 -5.12
N SER A 82 3.58 -1.58 -5.13
CA SER A 82 4.47 -1.68 -6.30
C SER A 82 3.82 -2.38 -7.49
N LYS A 83 2.74 -3.15 -7.30
CA LYS A 83 1.99 -3.82 -8.38
C LYS A 83 1.53 -2.87 -9.46
N THR A 84 1.09 -1.67 -9.09
CA THR A 84 0.49 -0.69 -10.00
C THR A 84 1.33 0.57 -10.16
N MET A 85 2.25 0.86 -9.24
CA MET A 85 3.00 2.12 -9.22
C MET A 85 3.78 2.39 -10.51
N GLY A 86 4.52 1.40 -11.01
CA GLY A 86 5.30 1.54 -12.25
C GLY A 86 4.40 1.72 -13.47
N ALA A 87 3.28 1.00 -13.53
CA ALA A 87 2.32 1.13 -14.63
C ALA A 87 1.60 2.49 -14.59
N ASN A 88 1.28 2.99 -13.40
CA ASN A 88 0.66 4.30 -13.25
C ASN A 88 1.60 5.42 -13.71
N ILE A 89 2.88 5.40 -13.30
CA ILE A 89 3.87 6.39 -13.74
C ILE A 89 4.00 6.38 -15.27
N PHE A 90 4.13 5.19 -15.87
CA PHE A 90 4.20 5.06 -17.33
C PHE A 90 2.92 5.60 -17.99
N ALA A 91 1.73 5.24 -17.49
CA ALA A 91 0.46 5.70 -18.04
C ALA A 91 0.30 7.23 -17.96
N TYR A 92 0.76 7.86 -16.88
CA TYR A 92 0.74 9.32 -16.74
C TYR A 92 1.67 10.00 -17.73
N ILE A 93 2.91 9.57 -17.84
CA ILE A 93 3.89 10.17 -18.76
C ILE A 93 3.42 10.03 -20.20
N PHE A 94 2.99 8.82 -20.58
CA PHE A 94 2.50 8.55 -21.92
C PHE A 94 1.17 9.25 -22.22
N GLY A 95 0.28 9.35 -21.23
CA GLY A 95 -0.98 10.07 -21.31
C GLY A 95 -0.77 11.57 -21.54
N VAL A 96 0.15 12.20 -20.80
CA VAL A 96 0.52 13.62 -21.02
C VAL A 96 1.05 13.82 -22.44
N PHE A 97 1.92 12.94 -22.91
CA PHE A 97 2.43 13.02 -24.29
C PHE A 97 1.31 12.89 -25.33
N ALA A 98 0.42 11.92 -25.17
CA ALA A 98 -0.71 11.72 -26.09
C ALA A 98 -1.65 12.94 -26.13
N THR A 99 -1.92 13.56 -24.97
CA THR A 99 -2.75 14.77 -24.89
C THR A 99 -2.07 15.99 -25.51
N LEU A 100 -0.75 16.12 -25.42
CA LEU A 100 0.00 17.18 -26.10
C LEU A 100 -0.06 17.03 -27.62
N VAL A 101 0.04 15.80 -28.14
CA VAL A 101 -0.09 15.52 -29.56
C VAL A 101 -1.49 15.87 -30.06
N LEU A 102 -2.52 15.48 -29.31
CA LEU A 102 -3.92 15.76 -29.63
C LEU A 102 -4.22 17.27 -29.60
N GLY A 103 -3.76 17.96 -28.54
CA GLY A 103 -3.88 19.41 -28.37
C GLY A 103 -3.12 20.18 -29.43
N GLY A 104 -1.91 19.74 -29.79
CA GLY A 104 -1.12 20.31 -30.89
C GLY A 104 -1.83 20.23 -32.25
N GLY A 105 -2.50 19.08 -32.55
CA GLY A 105 -3.33 18.94 -33.73
C GLY A 105 -4.47 19.93 -33.75
N MET A 106 -5.15 20.15 -32.63
CA MET A 106 -6.24 21.11 -32.51
C MET A 106 -5.76 22.57 -32.65
N CYS A 107 -4.60 22.90 -32.07
CA CYS A 107 -3.96 24.20 -32.22
C CYS A 107 -3.64 24.52 -33.70
N LEU A 108 -3.10 23.54 -34.45
CA LEU A 108 -2.77 23.72 -35.86
C LEU A 108 -3.98 24.08 -36.68
N VAL A 109 -5.13 23.44 -36.41
CA VAL A 109 -6.40 23.73 -37.14
C VAL A 109 -6.92 25.14 -36.79
N MET A 110 -6.80 25.58 -35.55
CA MET A 110 -7.31 26.87 -35.07
C MET A 110 -6.43 28.08 -35.44
N LEU A 111 -5.10 27.92 -35.40
CA LEU A 111 -4.17 29.03 -35.63
C LEU A 111 -3.93 29.35 -37.10
N ILE A 112 -4.08 28.37 -37.99
CA ILE A 112 -3.78 28.53 -39.40
C ILE A 112 -5.11 28.60 -40.19
N GLU A 113 -5.74 29.77 -40.18
CA GLU A 113 -6.92 30.05 -40.99
C GLU A 113 -6.60 30.01 -42.49
N ASN A 114 -7.51 29.41 -43.26
CA ASN A 114 -7.44 29.33 -44.73
C ASN A 114 -6.35 28.47 -45.36
N SER A 115 -5.73 27.53 -44.63
CA SER A 115 -4.76 26.60 -45.22
C SER A 115 -5.31 25.16 -45.21
N ILE A 116 -5.71 24.67 -46.37
CA ILE A 116 -6.18 23.25 -46.53
C ILE A 116 -5.14 22.23 -46.02
N PRO A 117 -3.82 22.40 -46.27
CA PRO A 117 -2.83 21.45 -45.73
C PRO A 117 -2.75 21.45 -44.20
N ALA A 118 -2.95 22.58 -43.54
CA ALA A 118 -2.93 22.65 -42.07
C ALA A 118 -4.15 21.96 -41.46
N LEU A 119 -5.31 22.08 -42.08
CA LEU A 119 -6.53 21.40 -41.66
C LEU A 119 -6.38 19.87 -41.77
N ILE A 120 -5.86 19.37 -42.88
CA ILE A 120 -5.60 17.94 -43.08
C ILE A 120 -4.56 17.43 -42.10
N GLY A 121 -3.47 18.16 -41.90
CA GLY A 121 -2.40 17.83 -40.92
C GLY A 121 -2.91 17.75 -39.47
N GLY A 122 -3.74 18.71 -39.05
CA GLY A 122 -4.35 18.73 -37.74
C GLY A 122 -5.31 17.57 -37.48
N ILE A 123 -6.13 17.21 -38.48
CA ILE A 123 -7.04 16.04 -38.41
C ILE A 123 -6.22 14.74 -38.25
N VAL A 124 -5.19 14.55 -39.06
CA VAL A 124 -4.33 13.37 -39.03
C VAL A 124 -3.63 13.28 -37.66
N LEU A 125 -3.09 14.39 -37.14
CA LEU A 125 -2.46 14.46 -35.83
C LEU A 125 -3.45 14.12 -34.69
N GLY A 126 -4.68 14.62 -34.80
CA GLY A 126 -5.76 14.30 -33.85
C GLY A 126 -6.11 12.82 -33.83
N ILE A 127 -6.22 12.18 -34.99
CA ILE A 127 -6.47 10.72 -35.08
C ILE A 127 -5.32 9.93 -34.47
N ILE A 128 -4.07 10.33 -34.71
CA ILE A 128 -2.88 9.71 -34.11
C ILE A 128 -2.92 9.86 -32.57
N GLY A 129 -3.25 11.05 -32.05
CA GLY A 129 -3.38 11.29 -30.61
C GLY A 129 -4.44 10.39 -29.97
N LEU A 130 -5.58 10.22 -30.59
CA LEU A 130 -6.65 9.30 -30.16
C LEU A 130 -6.19 7.84 -30.16
N ALA A 131 -5.52 7.40 -31.22
CA ALA A 131 -4.95 6.05 -31.31
C ALA A 131 -3.91 5.79 -30.19
N LEU A 132 -3.04 6.76 -29.88
CA LEU A 132 -2.07 6.68 -28.79
C LEU A 132 -2.77 6.53 -27.43
N CYS A 133 -3.88 7.23 -27.18
CA CYS A 133 -4.67 7.05 -25.95
C CYS A 133 -5.22 5.62 -25.81
N GLY A 134 -5.73 5.03 -26.89
CA GLY A 134 -6.20 3.64 -26.92
C GLY A 134 -5.06 2.64 -26.63
N ILE A 135 -3.93 2.82 -27.30
CA ILE A 135 -2.73 1.97 -27.12
C ILE A 135 -2.23 2.05 -25.68
N ASN A 136 -2.23 3.24 -25.05
CA ASN A 136 -1.82 3.44 -23.66
C ASN A 136 -2.57 2.51 -22.71
N TYR A 137 -3.88 2.36 -22.87
CA TYR A 137 -4.70 1.47 -22.05
C TYR A 137 -4.27 0.00 -22.17
N PHE A 138 -4.00 -0.49 -23.37
CA PHE A 138 -3.56 -1.87 -23.58
C PHE A 138 -2.17 -2.13 -23.00
N ILE A 139 -1.24 -1.19 -23.16
CA ILE A 139 0.10 -1.28 -22.61
C ILE A 139 0.04 -1.27 -21.06
N TYR A 140 -0.74 -0.36 -20.48
CA TYR A 140 -0.96 -0.30 -19.04
C TYR A 140 -1.44 -1.65 -18.48
N LYS A 141 -2.49 -2.22 -19.07
CA LYS A 141 -3.04 -3.52 -18.64
C LYS A 141 -2.01 -4.65 -18.74
N LYS A 142 -1.19 -4.65 -19.78
CA LYS A 142 -0.13 -5.66 -19.97
C LYS A 142 1.00 -5.52 -18.95
N ILE A 143 1.41 -4.29 -18.66
CA ILE A 143 2.45 -4.01 -17.63
C ILE A 143 1.96 -4.43 -16.25
N VAL A 144 0.73 -4.05 -15.86
CA VAL A 144 0.13 -4.43 -14.58
C VAL A 144 0.04 -5.95 -14.45
N ALA A 145 -0.49 -6.64 -15.47
CA ALA A 145 -0.61 -8.10 -15.44
C ALA A 145 0.74 -8.81 -15.29
N LYS A 146 1.78 -8.32 -15.99
CA LYS A 146 3.13 -8.86 -15.86
C LYS A 146 3.69 -8.62 -14.45
N ARG A 147 3.50 -7.42 -13.91
CA ARG A 147 4.00 -7.04 -12.57
C ARG A 147 3.33 -7.86 -11.48
N ILE A 148 2.02 -8.05 -11.56
CA ILE A 148 1.26 -8.88 -10.61
C ILE A 148 1.83 -10.30 -10.56
N LYS A 149 2.06 -10.93 -11.71
CA LYS A 149 2.64 -12.29 -11.78
C LYS A 149 4.02 -12.40 -11.16
N GLN A 150 4.82 -11.34 -11.19
CA GLN A 150 6.15 -11.32 -10.61
C GLN A 150 6.14 -11.05 -9.10
N VAL A 151 5.23 -10.20 -8.64
CA VAL A 151 5.19 -9.75 -7.24
C VAL A 151 4.37 -10.68 -6.36
N LEU A 152 3.36 -11.36 -6.92
CA LEU A 152 2.48 -12.25 -6.17
C LEU A 152 3.24 -13.33 -5.37
N PRO A 153 4.14 -14.13 -5.99
CA PRO A 153 4.87 -15.16 -5.23
C PRO A 153 5.78 -14.60 -4.14
N VAL A 154 6.28 -13.37 -4.32
CA VAL A 154 7.09 -12.70 -3.30
C VAL A 154 6.22 -12.25 -2.12
N ILE A 155 5.00 -11.80 -2.39
CA ILE A 155 4.03 -11.47 -1.34
C ILE A 155 3.67 -12.71 -0.55
N ASP A 156 3.32 -13.81 -1.22
CA ASP A 156 2.94 -15.07 -0.56
C ASP A 156 4.07 -15.57 0.37
N GLN A 157 5.31 -15.54 -0.09
CA GLN A 157 6.48 -15.88 0.74
C GLN A 157 6.67 -14.93 1.92
N THR A 158 6.36 -13.64 1.74
CA THR A 158 6.52 -12.65 2.80
C THR A 158 5.37 -12.74 3.82
N GLU A 159 4.16 -13.08 3.37
CA GLU A 159 3.01 -13.38 4.24
C GLU A 159 3.28 -14.65 5.07
N GLU A 160 3.87 -15.69 4.48
CA GLU A 160 4.28 -16.90 5.22
C GLU A 160 5.35 -16.60 6.27
N LYS A 161 6.34 -15.74 5.95
CA LYS A 161 7.31 -15.27 6.95
C LYS A 161 6.65 -14.51 8.09
N LEU A 162 5.69 -13.64 7.78
CA LEU A 162 4.93 -12.92 8.80
C LEU A 162 4.19 -13.90 9.71
N ALA A 163 3.48 -14.88 9.14
CA ALA A 163 2.75 -15.89 9.92
C ALA A 163 3.69 -16.65 10.87
N ASN A 164 4.86 -17.08 10.42
CA ASN A 164 5.87 -17.75 11.25
C ASN A 164 6.40 -16.85 12.39
N ILE A 165 6.51 -15.54 12.18
CA ILE A 165 6.93 -14.60 13.21
C ILE A 165 5.82 -14.42 14.26
N LEU A 166 4.55 -14.33 13.82
CA LEU A 166 3.40 -14.20 14.70
C LEU A 166 3.21 -15.46 15.56
N GLU A 167 3.36 -16.65 14.96
CA GLU A 167 3.30 -17.92 15.67
C GLU A 167 4.35 -17.97 16.80
N LYS A 168 5.61 -17.62 16.49
CA LYS A 168 6.67 -17.53 17.52
C LYS A 168 6.38 -16.52 18.60
N GLY A 169 5.77 -15.38 18.25
CA GLY A 169 5.35 -14.36 19.23
C GLY A 169 4.28 -14.90 20.16
N ASN A 170 3.27 -15.57 19.61
CA ASN A 170 2.20 -16.18 20.38
C ASN A 170 2.68 -17.33 21.27
N ASP A 171 3.61 -18.16 20.78
CA ASP A 171 4.22 -19.25 21.56
C ASP A 171 4.97 -18.72 22.79
N LEU A 172 5.70 -17.61 22.63
CA LEU A 172 6.37 -16.95 23.77
C LEU A 172 5.38 -16.41 24.79
N LEU A 173 4.24 -15.88 24.35
CA LEU A 173 3.16 -15.42 25.24
C LEU A 173 2.51 -16.59 25.98
N CYS A 174 2.24 -17.70 25.29
CA CYS A 174 1.64 -18.90 25.89
C CYS A 174 2.58 -19.57 26.88
N ALA A 175 3.90 -19.56 26.64
CA ALA A 175 4.90 -20.07 27.58
C ALA A 175 4.96 -19.29 28.90
N ASP A 176 4.49 -18.04 28.91
CA ASP A 176 4.40 -17.21 30.12
C ASP A 176 3.17 -17.50 30.98
N LEU A 177 2.17 -18.22 30.42
CA LEU A 177 0.91 -18.56 31.09
C LEU A 177 0.96 -19.92 31.84
N ILE A 178 2.02 -20.71 31.67
CA ILE A 178 2.26 -22.00 32.31
C ILE A 178 3.31 -21.82 33.43
#